data_e02783ee98a06435ff20c289950b8b53
#
_entry.id   e02783ee98a06435ff20c289950b8b53
#
_cell.length_a   1.000
_cell.length_b   1.000
_cell.length_c   1.000
_cell.angle_alpha   90.00
_cell.angle_beta   90.00
_cell.angle_gamma   90.00
#
_symmetry.space_group_name_H-M   'P 1'
#
loop_
_entity.id
_entity.type
_entity.pdbx_description
1 polymer ?
#
loop_
_entity_poly.entity_id
_entity_poly.type
_entity_poly.pdbx_seq_one_letter_code
_entity_poly.pdbx_strand_id
1 'polypeptide(L)'
;AILQKPAADNGVLPLLSVDEASLSFTYSMADDDKVYGLGENVRGINKRGWIYQSKCSDEPEHLEDRRSLYGAHNFFVVTGKETFGIFVDYPGILTFDIGYTRYSELKITASDWNLDVYVITGTDVKDIVHQFRQLIGRSFVVPKWAFGYGQSRWSYMSEDEIRDVVKKHRELQIPLDSVY
;
A
#
# COMPACT_ATOMS: atom_id res chain seq x y z
N ALA A 1 20.02 1.09 -0.60
CA ALA A 1 20.81 1.89 -1.56
C ALA A 1 19.88 2.95 -2.17
N ILE A 2 20.28 4.20 -2.16
CA ILE A 2 19.57 5.24 -2.93
C ILE A 2 20.01 5.04 -4.37
N LEU A 3 19.20 4.38 -5.18
CA LEU A 3 19.55 3.98 -6.54
C LEU A 3 19.35 5.08 -7.60
N GLN A 4 19.21 6.33 -7.21
CA GLN A 4 19.49 7.44 -8.10
C GLN A 4 20.21 8.54 -7.34
N LYS A 5 21.52 8.72 -7.65
CA LYS A 5 22.05 10.08 -7.59
C LYS A 5 21.16 10.92 -8.47
N PRO A 6 20.57 12.02 -7.95
CA PRO A 6 19.98 12.99 -8.84
C PRO A 6 21.01 13.39 -9.85
N ALA A 7 20.61 13.47 -11.12
CA ALA A 7 21.37 14.27 -12.06
C ALA A 7 21.57 15.62 -11.37
N ALA A 8 22.80 16.00 -11.17
CA ALA A 8 23.17 17.24 -10.56
C ALA A 8 22.36 18.35 -11.23
N ASP A 9 21.80 19.22 -10.42
CA ASP A 9 21.35 20.53 -10.80
C ASP A 9 20.03 20.67 -11.58
N ASN A 10 18.92 20.23 -11.04
CA ASN A 10 17.68 21.00 -11.22
C ASN A 10 16.71 20.71 -10.06
N GLY A 11 17.23 20.76 -8.86
CA GLY A 11 16.59 21.12 -7.64
C GLY A 11 15.13 20.79 -7.52
N VAL A 12 14.72 19.55 -7.36
CA VAL A 12 13.67 19.14 -6.44
C VAL A 12 13.60 17.61 -6.44
N LEU A 13 14.53 16.98 -5.82
CA LEU A 13 14.21 15.73 -5.18
C LEU A 13 13.45 16.11 -3.92
N PRO A 14 12.35 15.44 -3.59
CA PRO A 14 11.78 15.56 -2.28
C PRO A 14 12.91 15.26 -1.30
N LEU A 15 13.29 16.24 -0.53
CA LEU A 15 14.38 16.14 0.42
C LEU A 15 13.91 15.22 1.54
N LEU A 16 14.11 13.92 1.34
CA LEU A 16 14.06 12.98 2.43
C LEU A 16 15.26 13.29 3.33
N SER A 17 15.01 13.96 4.43
CA SER A 17 16.01 14.02 5.50
C SER A 17 16.09 12.65 6.17
N VAL A 18 17.31 12.18 6.38
CA VAL A 18 17.57 10.90 7.05
C VAL A 18 18.01 11.19 8.48
N ASP A 19 17.34 10.56 9.45
CA ASP A 19 17.76 10.56 10.85
C ASP A 19 18.21 9.15 11.21
N GLU A 20 19.51 8.96 11.33
CA GLU A 20 20.14 7.67 11.63
C GLU A 20 19.78 7.17 13.04
N ALA A 21 19.60 8.07 14.02
CA ALA A 21 19.32 7.70 15.39
C ALA A 21 17.90 7.14 15.55
N SER A 22 16.93 7.66 14.80
CA SER A 22 15.53 7.20 14.84
C SER A 22 15.17 6.26 13.70
N LEU A 23 16.13 5.87 12.85
CA LEU A 23 15.92 5.02 11.67
C LEU A 23 14.77 5.55 10.80
N SER A 24 14.78 6.83 10.49
CA SER A 24 13.65 7.46 9.80
C SER A 24 14.02 8.35 8.63
N PHE A 25 13.06 8.47 7.72
CA PHE A 25 13.09 9.34 6.55
C PHE A 25 11.95 10.34 6.67
N THR A 26 12.22 11.61 6.45
CA THR A 26 11.23 12.67 6.58
C THR A 26 11.14 13.50 5.30
N TYR A 27 9.91 13.76 4.86
CA TYR A 27 9.57 14.69 3.79
C TYR A 27 8.75 15.84 4.35
N SER A 28 9.13 17.07 4.01
CA SER A 28 8.36 18.27 4.37
C SER A 28 7.20 18.48 3.40
N MET A 29 5.99 18.27 3.90
CA MET A 29 4.75 18.37 3.12
C MET A 29 4.28 19.82 2.98
N ALA A 30 3.89 20.21 1.78
CA ALA A 30 3.13 21.42 1.54
C ALA A 30 1.66 21.26 1.99
N ASP A 31 0.93 22.38 2.13
CA ASP A 31 -0.46 22.33 2.61
C ASP A 31 -1.41 21.60 1.65
N ASP A 32 -1.15 21.67 0.35
CA ASP A 32 -1.92 21.04 -0.71
C ASP A 32 -1.46 19.62 -1.08
N ASP A 33 -0.39 19.12 -0.47
CA ASP A 33 0.08 17.76 -0.71
C ASP A 33 -0.94 16.71 -0.26
N LYS A 34 -1.15 15.73 -1.12
CA LYS A 34 -2.01 14.56 -0.90
C LYS A 34 -1.18 13.30 -1.08
N VAL A 35 -1.48 12.29 -0.30
CA VAL A 35 -0.75 11.01 -0.31
C VAL A 35 -1.71 9.87 -0.60
N TYR A 36 -1.35 9.00 -1.56
CA TYR A 36 -2.17 7.88 -2.01
C TYR A 36 -1.36 6.59 -2.01
N GLY A 37 -1.92 5.49 -1.58
CA GLY A 37 -1.28 4.17 -1.59
C GLY A 37 -1.35 3.42 -0.27
N LEU A 38 -0.28 2.70 0.10
CA LEU A 38 -0.08 1.93 1.33
C LEU A 38 -0.95 0.67 1.48
N GLY A 39 -1.61 0.21 0.41
CA GLY A 39 -2.37 -1.04 0.43
C GLY A 39 -3.72 -0.94 1.11
N GLU A 40 -4.10 -1.98 1.84
CA GLU A 40 -5.41 -2.12 2.44
C GLU A 40 -5.58 -1.24 3.68
N ASN A 41 -6.58 -0.36 3.65
CA ASN A 41 -6.90 0.55 4.74
C ASN A 41 -8.38 0.91 4.71
N VAL A 42 -9.02 1.01 5.87
CA VAL A 42 -10.44 1.42 5.99
C VAL A 42 -10.63 2.91 5.67
N ARG A 43 -9.63 3.73 5.96
CA ARG A 43 -9.66 5.18 5.79
C ARG A 43 -9.71 5.61 4.33
N GLY A 44 -10.05 6.87 4.09
CA GLY A 44 -10.19 7.44 2.76
C GLY A 44 -8.94 7.33 1.87
N ILE A 45 -9.10 7.69 0.60
CA ILE A 45 -8.05 7.57 -0.42
C ILE A 45 -6.83 8.42 -0.06
N ASN A 46 -7.02 9.68 0.37
CA ASN A 46 -5.93 10.52 0.86
C ASN A 46 -5.50 10.05 2.24
N LYS A 47 -4.25 9.68 2.37
CA LYS A 47 -3.66 9.10 3.59
C LYS A 47 -3.21 10.15 4.62
N ARG A 48 -3.23 11.44 4.28
CA ARG A 48 -2.81 12.52 5.18
C ARG A 48 -3.68 12.59 6.43
N GLY A 49 -3.05 12.90 7.56
CA GLY A 49 -3.70 13.04 8.87
C GLY A 49 -3.74 11.75 9.71
N TRP A 50 -3.01 10.69 9.31
CA TRP A 50 -3.04 9.41 9.99
C TRP A 50 -1.68 8.72 10.06
N ILE A 51 -1.59 7.72 10.95
CA ILE A 51 -0.44 6.80 11.04
C ILE A 51 -0.87 5.45 10.48
N TYR A 52 -0.02 4.87 9.63
CA TYR A 52 -0.17 3.53 9.04
C TYR A 52 1.03 2.66 9.36
N GLN A 53 0.83 1.35 9.37
CA GLN A 53 1.90 0.38 9.50
C GLN A 53 1.89 -0.59 8.32
N SER A 54 3.05 -0.82 7.73
CA SER A 54 3.25 -1.90 6.77
C SER A 54 3.43 -3.20 7.53
N LYS A 55 2.29 -3.79 7.89
CA LYS A 55 2.20 -5.04 8.63
C LYS A 55 0.93 -5.77 8.19
N CYS A 56 1.04 -7.01 7.76
CA CYS A 56 -0.12 -7.84 7.52
C CYS A 56 -0.59 -8.43 8.85
N SER A 57 -1.81 -8.11 9.25
CA SER A 57 -2.40 -8.54 10.52
C SER A 57 -3.73 -9.25 10.27
N ASP A 58 -3.97 -10.33 10.99
CA ASP A 58 -5.30 -10.93 11.07
C ASP A 58 -6.17 -10.02 11.94
N GLU A 59 -6.94 -9.13 11.30
CA GLU A 59 -7.74 -8.08 11.94
C GLU A 59 -9.18 -8.18 11.46
N PRO A 60 -10.04 -8.90 12.19
CA PRO A 60 -11.44 -9.08 11.81
C PRO A 60 -12.30 -7.82 12.01
N GLU A 61 -11.84 -6.91 12.87
CA GLU A 61 -12.53 -5.64 13.14
C GLU A 61 -11.93 -4.51 12.31
N HIS A 62 -12.53 -4.20 11.18
CA HIS A 62 -12.06 -3.16 10.26
C HIS A 62 -12.47 -1.76 10.76
N LEU A 63 -11.96 -1.35 11.92
CA LEU A 63 -12.20 -0.03 12.48
C LEU A 63 -11.26 1.02 11.87
N GLU A 64 -11.70 2.28 11.86
CA GLU A 64 -10.91 3.39 11.29
C GLU A 64 -9.61 3.68 12.04
N ASP A 65 -9.50 3.30 13.30
CA ASP A 65 -8.29 3.49 14.11
C ASP A 65 -7.21 2.43 13.85
N ARG A 66 -7.53 1.38 13.10
CA ARG A 66 -6.56 0.34 12.73
C ARG A 66 -5.47 0.93 11.83
N ARG A 67 -4.22 0.64 12.17
CA ARG A 67 -3.05 1.10 11.41
C ARG A 67 -2.63 0.13 10.33
N SER A 68 -3.10 -1.11 10.39
CA SER A 68 -2.82 -2.19 9.44
C SER A 68 -4.01 -3.15 9.37
N LEU A 69 -4.18 -3.81 8.22
CA LEU A 69 -5.14 -4.87 7.97
C LEU A 69 -4.42 -6.08 7.36
N TYR A 70 -5.12 -6.90 6.55
CA TYR A 70 -4.57 -8.12 5.96
C TYR A 70 -3.52 -7.85 4.88
N GLY A 71 -3.68 -6.77 4.11
CA GLY A 71 -2.79 -6.41 3.00
C GLY A 71 -2.03 -5.12 3.26
N ALA A 72 -0.70 -5.16 3.18
CA ALA A 72 0.17 -4.00 3.27
C ALA A 72 0.98 -3.81 2.00
N HIS A 73 1.27 -2.56 1.64
CA HIS A 73 2.05 -2.22 0.49
C HIS A 73 2.93 -0.99 0.76
N ASN A 74 4.24 -1.14 0.55
CA ASN A 74 5.22 -0.09 0.88
C ASN A 74 5.39 0.96 -0.23
N PHE A 75 4.40 1.12 -1.09
CA PHE A 75 4.41 2.09 -2.17
C PHE A 75 3.31 3.12 -1.97
N PHE A 76 3.67 4.39 -2.15
CA PHE A 76 2.73 5.50 -2.14
C PHE A 76 3.18 6.60 -3.09
N VAL A 77 2.25 7.47 -3.47
CA VAL A 77 2.48 8.63 -4.33
C VAL A 77 2.07 9.88 -3.58
N VAL A 78 2.92 10.88 -3.63
CA VAL A 78 2.62 12.26 -3.19
C VAL A 78 2.24 13.08 -4.41
N THR A 79 1.20 13.89 -4.30
CA THR A 79 0.78 14.87 -5.32
C THR A 79 0.49 16.20 -4.66
N GLY A 80 0.86 17.28 -5.30
CA GLY A 80 0.69 18.65 -4.82
C GLY A 80 1.55 19.58 -5.65
N LYS A 81 2.40 20.34 -4.98
CA LYS A 81 3.41 21.14 -5.67
C LYS A 81 4.35 20.27 -6.50
N GLU A 82 4.73 19.13 -5.98
CA GLU A 82 5.54 18.10 -6.65
C GLU A 82 4.73 16.81 -6.76
N THR A 83 5.06 15.98 -7.76
CA THR A 83 4.46 14.64 -7.91
C THR A 83 5.57 13.60 -7.99
N PHE A 84 5.58 12.68 -7.04
CA PHE A 84 6.58 11.62 -6.95
C PHE A 84 6.03 10.39 -6.21
N GLY A 85 6.64 9.24 -6.45
CA GLY A 85 6.37 8.00 -5.72
C GLY A 85 7.52 7.64 -4.80
N ILE A 86 7.21 6.98 -3.70
CA ILE A 86 8.20 6.34 -2.83
C ILE A 86 7.83 4.87 -2.70
N PHE A 87 8.81 4.01 -2.93
CA PHE A 87 8.75 2.59 -2.62
C PHE A 87 9.87 2.24 -1.64
N VAL A 88 9.52 1.62 -0.53
CA VAL A 88 10.48 1.11 0.44
C VAL A 88 10.52 -0.41 0.34
N ASP A 89 11.58 -0.94 -0.23
CA ASP A 89 11.80 -2.38 -0.29
C ASP A 89 12.38 -2.86 1.04
N TYR A 90 11.48 -3.30 1.89
CA TYR A 90 11.78 -3.72 3.25
C TYR A 90 10.79 -4.79 3.72
N PRO A 91 11.26 -5.95 4.18
CA PRO A 91 10.40 -7.03 4.61
C PRO A 91 9.86 -6.87 6.05
N GLY A 92 10.39 -5.91 6.80
CA GLY A 92 9.99 -5.65 8.18
C GLY A 92 8.85 -4.64 8.29
N ILE A 93 8.54 -4.25 9.53
CA ILE A 93 7.47 -3.29 9.82
C ILE A 93 7.97 -1.87 9.57
N LEU A 94 7.26 -1.14 8.72
CA LEU A 94 7.43 0.31 8.56
C LEU A 94 6.26 1.02 9.23
N THR A 95 6.54 2.18 9.79
CA THR A 95 5.51 3.12 10.26
C THR A 95 5.54 4.36 9.37
N PHE A 96 4.38 4.73 8.84
CA PHE A 96 4.18 5.92 8.03
C PHE A 96 3.31 6.92 8.82
N ASP A 97 3.91 7.94 9.36
CA ASP A 97 3.22 9.09 9.96
C ASP A 97 3.04 10.16 8.88
N ILE A 98 1.81 10.31 8.41
CA ILE A 98 1.51 11.18 7.27
C ILE A 98 0.73 12.39 7.77
N GLY A 99 1.43 13.36 8.34
CA GLY A 99 0.82 14.58 8.84
C GLY A 99 -0.07 14.40 10.08
N TYR A 100 0.07 13.31 10.82
CA TYR A 100 -0.66 13.07 12.06
C TYR A 100 0.02 13.75 13.24
N THR A 101 1.29 13.42 13.50
CA THR A 101 2.04 14.03 14.60
C THR A 101 2.42 15.48 14.27
N ARG A 102 2.82 15.74 13.03
CA ARG A 102 3.09 17.07 12.50
C ARG A 102 2.45 17.21 11.13
N TYR A 103 1.50 18.12 10.99
CA TYR A 103 0.73 18.30 9.77
C TYR A 103 1.56 18.51 8.50
N SER A 104 2.69 19.19 8.62
CA SER A 104 3.63 19.48 7.53
C SER A 104 4.72 18.42 7.33
N GLU A 105 4.55 17.21 7.88
CA GLU A 105 5.60 16.19 7.85
C GLU A 105 5.03 14.81 7.47
N LEU A 106 5.70 14.15 6.53
CA LEU A 106 5.55 12.71 6.29
C LEU A 106 6.82 12.06 6.81
N LYS A 107 6.68 11.18 7.80
CA LYS A 107 7.80 10.45 8.42
C LYS A 107 7.64 8.95 8.24
N ILE A 108 8.69 8.31 7.71
CA ILE A 108 8.77 6.85 7.57
C ILE A 108 9.79 6.36 8.59
N THR A 109 9.41 5.43 9.44
CA THR A 109 10.30 4.83 10.45
C THR A 109 10.43 3.34 10.19
N ALA A 110 11.67 2.84 10.15
CA ALA A 110 12.01 1.44 10.02
C ALA A 110 12.56 0.88 11.33
N SER A 111 12.61 -0.43 11.48
CA SER A 111 13.22 -1.11 12.63
C SER A 111 14.71 -1.38 12.46
N ASP A 112 15.22 -1.37 11.24
CA ASP A 112 16.65 -1.47 10.91
C ASP A 112 16.95 -0.82 9.55
N TRP A 113 18.25 -0.71 9.20
CA TRP A 113 18.72 -0.08 7.96
C TRP A 113 18.89 -1.04 6.77
N ASN A 114 18.52 -2.29 6.90
CA ASN A 114 18.60 -3.25 5.80
C ASN A 114 17.42 -3.08 4.83
N LEU A 115 17.32 -1.93 4.21
CA LEU A 115 16.24 -1.54 3.31
C LEU A 115 16.75 -0.73 2.11
N ASP A 116 16.00 -0.75 1.03
CA ASP A 116 16.19 0.11 -0.13
C ASP A 116 15.01 1.09 -0.28
N VAL A 117 15.32 2.35 -0.52
CA VAL A 117 14.32 3.39 -0.80
C VAL A 117 14.43 3.84 -2.24
N TYR A 118 13.35 3.67 -2.99
CA TYR A 118 13.22 4.13 -4.37
C TYR A 118 12.37 5.39 -4.40
N VAL A 119 12.93 6.47 -4.92
CA VAL A 119 12.19 7.70 -5.24
C VAL A 119 11.92 7.70 -6.75
N ILE A 120 10.66 7.71 -7.12
CA ILE A 120 10.21 7.62 -8.51
C ILE A 120 9.63 8.98 -8.89
N THR A 121 10.31 9.69 -9.78
CA THR A 121 9.82 10.95 -10.33
C THR A 121 9.10 10.69 -11.65
N GLY A 122 8.08 11.50 -11.95
CA GLY A 122 7.34 11.34 -13.19
C GLY A 122 6.49 12.57 -13.51
N THR A 123 5.88 12.57 -14.68
CA THR A 123 5.05 13.68 -15.14
C THR A 123 3.69 13.72 -14.45
N ASP A 124 3.18 12.58 -14.05
CA ASP A 124 1.92 12.42 -13.34
C ASP A 124 1.88 11.09 -12.56
N VAL A 125 0.79 10.85 -11.85
CA VAL A 125 0.59 9.63 -11.04
C VAL A 125 0.62 8.36 -11.91
N LYS A 126 0.11 8.41 -13.14
CA LYS A 126 0.09 7.23 -14.03
C LYS A 126 1.49 6.86 -14.48
N ASP A 127 2.30 7.86 -14.81
CA ASP A 127 3.69 7.66 -15.18
C ASP A 127 4.49 7.05 -14.00
N ILE A 128 4.32 7.57 -12.81
CA ILE A 128 4.95 7.05 -11.59
C ILE A 128 4.55 5.58 -11.34
N VAL A 129 3.26 5.25 -11.41
CA VAL A 129 2.76 3.88 -11.26
C VAL A 129 3.31 2.98 -12.37
N HIS A 130 3.42 3.50 -13.60
CA HIS A 130 4.01 2.75 -14.71
C HIS A 130 5.47 2.40 -14.44
N GLN A 131 6.28 3.36 -14.00
CA GLN A 131 7.69 3.17 -13.63
C GLN A 131 7.82 2.20 -12.44
N PHE A 132 6.99 2.34 -11.42
CA PHE A 132 6.95 1.41 -10.30
C PHE A 132 6.68 -0.03 -10.78
N ARG A 133 5.72 -0.24 -11.69
CA ARG A 133 5.46 -1.55 -12.29
C ARG A 133 6.59 -2.09 -13.15
N GLN A 134 7.41 -1.23 -13.74
CA GLN A 134 8.63 -1.66 -14.41
C GLN A 134 9.67 -2.17 -13.40
N LEU A 135 9.74 -1.54 -12.23
CA LEU A 135 10.65 -1.92 -11.16
C LEU A 135 10.28 -3.28 -10.54
N ILE A 136 9.01 -3.48 -10.19
CA ILE A 136 8.54 -4.70 -9.49
C ILE A 136 8.04 -5.81 -10.43
N GLY A 137 7.91 -5.53 -11.72
CA GLY A 137 7.35 -6.43 -12.70
C GLY A 137 5.85 -6.26 -12.95
N ARG A 138 5.34 -7.03 -13.90
CA ARG A 138 3.93 -6.98 -14.28
C ARG A 138 3.10 -7.91 -13.41
N SER A 139 1.90 -7.45 -13.02
CA SER A 139 0.94 -8.32 -12.34
C SER A 139 0.52 -9.48 -13.27
N PHE A 140 0.40 -10.65 -12.70
CA PHE A 140 -0.21 -11.80 -13.40
C PHE A 140 -1.68 -11.48 -13.70
N VAL A 141 -2.10 -11.73 -14.94
CA VAL A 141 -3.50 -11.60 -15.33
C VAL A 141 -4.20 -12.90 -15.01
N VAL A 142 -5.00 -12.90 -13.96
CA VAL A 142 -5.76 -14.08 -13.54
C VAL A 142 -6.90 -14.38 -14.49
N PRO A 143 -7.37 -15.64 -14.58
CA PRO A 143 -8.53 -15.98 -15.38
C PRO A 143 -9.81 -15.29 -14.89
N LYS A 144 -10.78 -15.12 -15.79
CA LYS A 144 -11.99 -14.32 -15.53
C LYS A 144 -12.76 -14.74 -14.27
N TRP A 145 -12.82 -16.04 -13.96
CA TRP A 145 -13.51 -16.53 -12.76
C TRP A 145 -12.92 -16.02 -11.45
N ALA A 146 -11.63 -15.69 -11.42
CA ALA A 146 -10.98 -15.16 -10.22
C ALA A 146 -11.44 -13.73 -9.84
N PHE A 147 -12.13 -13.04 -10.76
CA PHE A 147 -12.79 -11.75 -10.51
C PHE A 147 -14.28 -11.89 -10.19
N GLY A 148 -14.79 -13.11 -10.13
CA GLY A 148 -16.18 -13.41 -9.84
C GLY A 148 -16.44 -13.55 -8.34
N TYR A 149 -17.62 -14.07 -8.00
CA TYR A 149 -18.02 -14.24 -6.62
C TYR A 149 -17.37 -15.49 -6.01
N GLY A 150 -16.64 -15.30 -4.93
CA GLY A 150 -16.08 -16.35 -4.08
C GLY A 150 -16.87 -16.48 -2.78
N GLN A 151 -17.48 -17.64 -2.54
CA GLN A 151 -18.12 -17.95 -1.27
C GLN A 151 -17.10 -18.50 -0.29
N SER A 152 -16.94 -17.83 0.84
CA SER A 152 -16.01 -18.24 1.89
C SER A 152 -16.72 -18.29 3.24
N ARG A 153 -16.27 -19.19 4.11
CA ARG A 153 -16.62 -19.18 5.53
C ARG A 153 -15.50 -19.82 6.35
N TRP A 154 -15.56 -19.63 7.64
CA TRP A 154 -14.62 -20.29 8.55
C TRP A 154 -14.90 -21.80 8.62
N SER A 155 -14.36 -22.52 7.65
CA SER A 155 -14.45 -23.95 7.41
C SER A 155 -15.81 -24.48 6.93
N TYR A 156 -15.75 -25.36 5.95
CA TYR A 156 -16.73 -26.35 5.59
C TYR A 156 -16.24 -27.70 6.10
N MET A 157 -17.07 -28.42 6.84
CA MET A 157 -16.62 -29.61 7.59
C MET A 157 -16.59 -30.88 6.73
N SER A 158 -17.23 -30.85 5.55
CA SER A 158 -17.29 -32.01 4.67
C SER A 158 -17.41 -31.60 3.19
N GLU A 159 -17.11 -32.54 2.29
CA GLU A 159 -17.35 -32.39 0.86
C GLU A 159 -18.83 -32.16 0.56
N ASP A 160 -19.71 -32.84 1.29
CA ASP A 160 -21.17 -32.72 1.08
C ASP A 160 -21.66 -31.29 1.38
N GLU A 161 -21.15 -30.65 2.44
CA GLU A 161 -21.47 -29.25 2.72
C GLU A 161 -21.07 -28.31 1.57
N ILE A 162 -19.88 -28.51 1.01
CA ILE A 162 -19.40 -27.72 -0.13
C ILE A 162 -20.32 -27.96 -1.35
N ARG A 163 -20.67 -29.20 -1.63
CA ARG A 163 -21.57 -29.55 -2.72
C ARG A 163 -22.96 -28.93 -2.54
N ASP A 164 -23.50 -28.94 -1.32
CA ASP A 164 -24.79 -28.33 -1.01
C ASP A 164 -24.77 -26.82 -1.18
N VAL A 165 -23.70 -26.15 -0.80
CA VAL A 165 -23.53 -24.70 -1.02
C VAL A 165 -23.55 -24.40 -2.54
N VAL A 166 -22.76 -25.13 -3.32
CA VAL A 166 -22.73 -24.95 -4.78
C VAL A 166 -24.12 -25.22 -5.39
N LYS A 167 -24.78 -26.31 -4.99
CA LYS A 167 -26.13 -26.68 -5.46
C LYS A 167 -27.13 -25.57 -5.17
N LYS A 168 -27.18 -25.05 -3.94
CA LYS A 168 -28.10 -23.96 -3.56
C LYS A 168 -27.86 -22.68 -4.37
N HIS A 169 -26.62 -22.32 -4.63
CA HIS A 169 -26.32 -21.17 -5.47
C HIS A 169 -26.88 -21.38 -6.89
N ARG A 170 -26.73 -22.57 -7.45
CA ARG A 170 -27.26 -22.88 -8.79
C ARG A 170 -28.81 -22.89 -8.83
N GLU A 171 -29.45 -23.49 -7.82
CA GLU A 171 -30.91 -23.52 -7.70
C GLU A 171 -31.51 -22.11 -7.56
N LEU A 172 -30.85 -21.24 -6.80
CA LEU A 172 -31.28 -19.87 -6.57
C LEU A 172 -30.79 -18.88 -7.66
N GLN A 173 -30.07 -19.37 -8.67
CA GLN A 173 -29.48 -18.57 -9.74
C GLN A 173 -28.53 -17.45 -9.23
N ILE A 174 -27.88 -17.68 -8.11
CA ILE A 174 -26.87 -16.78 -7.56
C ILE A 174 -25.52 -17.13 -8.22
N PRO A 175 -24.85 -16.16 -8.87
CA PRO A 175 -23.52 -16.39 -9.43
C PRO A 175 -22.55 -16.90 -8.37
N LEU A 176 -21.72 -17.88 -8.73
CA LEU A 176 -20.69 -18.45 -7.87
C LEU A 176 -19.54 -18.96 -8.76
N ASP A 177 -18.34 -18.46 -8.52
CA ASP A 177 -17.15 -18.80 -9.30
C ASP A 177 -16.16 -19.65 -8.48
N SER A 178 -16.10 -19.47 -7.17
CA SER A 178 -15.22 -20.25 -6.30
C SER A 178 -15.81 -20.44 -4.89
N VAL A 179 -15.34 -21.47 -4.19
CA VAL A 179 -15.66 -21.75 -2.79
C VAL A 179 -14.37 -22.01 -2.04
N TYR A 180 -14.21 -21.43 -0.85
CA TYR A 180 -13.04 -21.57 0.02
C TYR A 180 -13.40 -22.17 1.37
#